data_2c0a8e094b2c67ac8e75e545ac1381e6
#
_entry.id   2c0a8e094b2c67ac8e75e545ac1381e6
#
_cell.length_a   1.000
_cell.length_b   1.000
_cell.length_c   1.000
_cell.angle_alpha   90.00
_cell.angle_beta   90.00
_cell.angle_gamma   90.00
#
_symmetry.space_group_name_H-M   'P 1'
#
loop_
_entity.id
_entity.type
_entity.pdbx_description
1 polymer ?
#
loop_
_entity_poly.entity_id
_entity_poly.type
_entity_poly.pdbx_seq_one_letter_code
_entity_poly.pdbx_strand_id
1 'polypeptide(L)'
;MHQHLARTVTAALFLGASAFVTMPAQAAPADPSSPTVFAHRGASTEAPENTLAAVRRAHEQHIKWIENDVQRTKDGALVVIHDATLSRTTDVEQVFPDRSPWRVADFTLAEIRRLDAGSWFAPRFRGERVPTLQEYLTLLDRDQQGLLLELKQPELYPGVEKQTVDALEKAGWLDQAHLAGRLVIQSFSADALRRTHELRPAVVTGFLGSPPVSRLKEYAAFADQINPDEKDVTYAYVQAVHSVDGPDGKPLRVNAWTVDDLTTAVRMAALGADGIITNRPDVIRNGVQ
;
A
#
# COMPACT_ATOMS: atom_id res chain seq x y z
N MET A 1 71.70 -64.24 15.37
CA MET A 1 71.67 -62.88 15.88
C MET A 1 70.83 -62.05 14.91
N HIS A 2 69.57 -61.95 15.18
CA HIS A 2 68.62 -61.13 14.34
C HIS A 2 67.88 -60.17 15.25
N GLN A 3 68.10 -58.86 15.05
CA GLN A 3 67.40 -57.79 15.76
C GLN A 3 66.18 -57.46 15.02
N HIS A 4 64.99 -57.55 15.68
CA HIS A 4 63.75 -57.04 15.18
C HIS A 4 63.53 -55.61 15.67
N LEU A 5 63.55 -54.65 14.77
CA LEU A 5 63.05 -53.27 15.01
C LEU A 5 61.55 -53.23 14.96
N ALA A 6 60.95 -52.88 16.09
CA ALA A 6 59.51 -52.56 16.11
C ALA A 6 59.31 -51.10 15.68
N ARG A 7 58.44 -50.87 14.66
CA ARG A 7 58.04 -49.56 14.24
C ARG A 7 56.64 -49.23 14.90
N THR A 8 56.69 -48.25 15.76
CA THR A 8 55.47 -47.68 16.36
C THR A 8 54.82 -46.72 15.35
N VAL A 9 53.55 -46.99 14.98
CA VAL A 9 52.70 -46.08 14.13
C VAL A 9 51.83 -45.28 15.07
N THR A 10 52.01 -43.97 15.13
CA THR A 10 51.19 -43.05 15.89
C THR A 10 50.06 -42.56 14.95
N ALA A 11 48.82 -42.94 15.22
CA ALA A 11 47.65 -42.45 14.49
C ALA A 11 47.20 -41.13 15.14
N ALA A 12 47.25 -40.04 14.37
CA ALA A 12 46.70 -38.76 14.76
C ALA A 12 45.20 -38.68 14.36
N LEU A 13 44.33 -38.61 15.34
CA LEU A 13 42.90 -38.31 15.13
C LEU A 13 42.73 -36.82 14.90
N PHE A 14 42.33 -36.44 13.70
CA PHE A 14 41.79 -35.09 13.41
C PHE A 14 40.31 -35.06 13.74
N LEU A 15 39.90 -34.40 14.83
CA LEU A 15 38.54 -33.99 15.09
C LEU A 15 38.22 -32.76 14.21
N GLY A 16 37.53 -32.96 13.10
CA GLY A 16 36.99 -31.89 12.30
C GLY A 16 35.73 -31.32 12.97
N ALA A 17 35.81 -30.08 13.51
CA ALA A 17 34.66 -29.33 13.97
C ALA A 17 33.90 -28.79 12.74
N SER A 18 32.79 -29.41 12.39
CA SER A 18 31.88 -28.88 11.38
C SER A 18 31.09 -27.72 11.97
N ALA A 19 31.44 -26.49 11.61
CA ALA A 19 30.65 -25.32 11.91
C ALA A 19 29.38 -25.33 11.00
N PHE A 20 28.24 -25.60 11.60
CA PHE A 20 26.96 -25.39 10.92
C PHE A 20 26.72 -23.90 10.79
N VAL A 21 26.94 -23.35 9.58
CA VAL A 21 26.49 -22.00 9.22
C VAL A 21 24.97 -22.10 9.03
N THR A 22 24.20 -21.63 10.00
CA THR A 22 22.75 -21.43 9.84
C THR A 22 22.55 -20.26 8.87
N MET A 23 22.24 -20.54 7.61
CA MET A 23 21.77 -19.52 6.69
C MET A 23 20.39 -19.03 7.18
N PRO A 24 20.13 -17.72 7.20
CA PRO A 24 18.78 -17.24 7.47
C PRO A 24 17.82 -17.85 6.44
N ALA A 25 16.70 -18.40 6.92
CA ALA A 25 15.65 -18.92 6.06
C ALA A 25 15.18 -17.77 5.16
N GLN A 26 15.54 -17.83 3.90
CA GLN A 26 14.98 -16.95 2.87
C GLN A 26 13.48 -17.26 2.82
N ALA A 27 12.65 -16.23 3.07
CA ALA A 27 11.21 -16.38 2.88
C ALA A 27 10.99 -16.91 1.45
N ALA A 28 10.25 -18.01 1.33
CA ALA A 28 9.89 -18.54 0.01
C ALA A 28 9.26 -17.40 -0.79
N PRO A 29 9.59 -17.23 -2.09
CA PRO A 29 8.87 -16.29 -2.93
C PRO A 29 7.39 -16.66 -2.87
N ALA A 30 6.52 -15.66 -2.65
CA ALA A 30 5.07 -15.86 -2.71
C ALA A 30 4.73 -16.58 -4.03
N ASP A 31 3.82 -17.54 -3.96
CA ASP A 31 3.34 -18.23 -5.15
C ASP A 31 2.90 -17.16 -6.18
N PRO A 32 3.47 -17.13 -7.38
CA PRO A 32 3.13 -16.11 -8.38
C PRO A 32 1.65 -16.13 -8.81
N SER A 33 0.88 -17.12 -8.34
CA SER A 33 -0.57 -17.23 -8.57
C SER A 33 -1.43 -16.53 -7.52
N SER A 34 -0.89 -16.14 -6.36
CA SER A 34 -1.68 -15.55 -5.26
C SER A 34 -1.71 -14.01 -5.36
N PRO A 35 -2.91 -13.37 -5.33
CA PRO A 35 -3.01 -11.92 -5.43
C PRO A 35 -2.41 -11.22 -4.22
N THR A 36 -1.81 -10.04 -4.45
CA THR A 36 -1.36 -9.15 -3.39
C THR A 36 -2.56 -8.60 -2.63
N VAL A 37 -2.55 -8.69 -1.29
CA VAL A 37 -3.61 -8.12 -0.45
C VAL A 37 -3.19 -6.75 0.06
N PHE A 38 -4.00 -5.73 -0.25
CA PHE A 38 -3.84 -4.35 0.21
C PHE A 38 -4.88 -4.06 1.30
N ALA A 39 -4.43 -3.63 2.48
CA ALA A 39 -5.30 -3.18 3.55
C ALA A 39 -5.86 -1.78 3.22
N HIS A 40 -7.11 -1.71 2.77
CA HIS A 40 -7.82 -0.49 2.37
C HIS A 40 -7.98 0.45 3.56
N ARG A 41 -7.26 1.57 3.54
CA ARG A 41 -7.17 2.54 4.65
C ARG A 41 -6.65 1.91 5.95
N GLY A 42 -5.78 0.89 5.83
CA GLY A 42 -5.36 0.02 6.92
C GLY A 42 -6.35 -1.11 7.20
N ALA A 43 -6.30 -1.72 8.38
CA ALA A 43 -7.28 -2.74 8.82
C ALA A 43 -8.59 -2.06 9.25
N SER A 44 -9.31 -1.45 8.30
CA SER A 44 -10.38 -0.47 8.53
C SER A 44 -11.66 -1.07 9.12
N THR A 45 -11.83 -2.39 9.13
CA THR A 45 -12.93 -3.04 9.89
C THR A 45 -12.61 -3.25 11.37
N GLU A 46 -11.36 -3.12 11.78
CA GLU A 46 -10.93 -3.36 13.17
C GLU A 46 -10.39 -2.13 13.89
N ALA A 47 -10.01 -1.10 13.13
CA ALA A 47 -9.51 0.19 13.62
C ALA A 47 -10.02 1.33 12.73
N PRO A 48 -10.08 2.59 13.24
CA PRO A 48 -10.57 3.71 12.44
C PRO A 48 -9.73 3.92 11.17
N GLU A 49 -10.39 3.97 10.02
CA GLU A 49 -9.77 4.08 8.70
C GLU A 49 -8.77 5.24 8.62
N ASN A 50 -7.71 5.09 7.83
CA ASN A 50 -6.69 6.11 7.56
C ASN A 50 -5.94 6.63 8.80
N THR A 51 -6.03 5.94 9.95
CA THR A 51 -5.27 6.29 11.17
C THR A 51 -4.02 5.43 11.32
N LEU A 52 -3.10 5.88 12.18
CA LEU A 52 -1.93 5.05 12.53
C LEU A 52 -2.34 3.78 13.30
N ALA A 53 -3.49 3.79 14.00
CA ALA A 53 -4.04 2.59 14.64
C ALA A 53 -4.41 1.52 13.61
N ALA A 54 -5.03 1.90 12.48
CA ALA A 54 -5.38 0.96 11.41
C ALA A 54 -4.13 0.37 10.72
N VAL A 55 -3.07 1.16 10.57
CA VAL A 55 -1.78 0.67 10.06
C VAL A 55 -1.17 -0.35 11.00
N ARG A 56 -1.07 -0.03 12.31
CA ARG A 56 -0.54 -0.97 13.32
C ARG A 56 -1.34 -2.27 13.34
N ARG A 57 -2.67 -2.17 13.26
CA ARG A 57 -3.52 -3.36 13.23
C ARG A 57 -3.26 -4.24 12.00
N ALA A 58 -3.11 -3.65 10.83
CA ALA A 58 -2.73 -4.38 9.61
C ALA A 58 -1.32 -5.02 9.73
N HIS A 59 -0.37 -4.33 10.38
CA HIS A 59 0.96 -4.88 10.67
C HIS A 59 0.88 -6.11 11.61
N GLU A 60 0.10 -6.04 12.69
CA GLU A 60 -0.16 -7.18 13.59
C GLU A 60 -0.76 -8.38 12.85
N GLN A 61 -1.54 -8.13 11.81
CA GLN A 61 -2.08 -9.14 10.92
C GLN A 61 -1.10 -9.58 9.83
N HIS A 62 0.16 -9.14 9.87
CA HIS A 62 1.21 -9.42 8.88
C HIS A 62 0.87 -9.00 7.44
N ILE A 63 0.06 -7.97 7.28
CA ILE A 63 -0.25 -7.40 5.97
C ILE A 63 0.93 -6.54 5.51
N LYS A 64 1.40 -6.80 4.29
CA LYS A 64 2.59 -6.13 3.73
C LYS A 64 2.27 -4.82 3.01
N TRP A 65 1.05 -4.64 2.53
CA TRP A 65 0.65 -3.47 1.76
C TRP A 65 -0.51 -2.75 2.41
N ILE A 66 -0.34 -1.45 2.59
CA ILE A 66 -1.36 -0.55 3.13
C ILE A 66 -1.79 0.39 2.02
N GLU A 67 -3.08 0.58 1.89
CA GLU A 67 -3.65 1.63 1.06
C GLU A 67 -4.05 2.82 1.93
N ASN A 68 -3.93 4.04 1.39
CA ASN A 68 -4.39 5.26 2.06
C ASN A 68 -4.85 6.33 1.08
N ASP A 69 -5.57 7.33 1.62
CA ASP A 69 -6.08 8.49 0.88
C ASP A 69 -5.39 9.78 1.32
N VAL A 70 -4.80 10.52 0.38
CA VAL A 70 -4.10 11.78 0.69
C VAL A 70 -4.90 12.99 0.22
N GLN A 71 -5.08 13.94 1.14
CA GLN A 71 -5.65 15.26 0.88
C GLN A 71 -4.77 16.37 1.45
N ARG A 72 -5.09 17.65 1.13
CA ARG A 72 -4.28 18.81 1.52
C ARG A 72 -5.07 19.78 2.39
N THR A 73 -4.47 20.21 3.49
CA THR A 73 -5.00 21.24 4.40
C THR A 73 -4.90 22.63 3.80
N LYS A 74 -5.56 23.61 4.44
CA LYS A 74 -5.52 25.05 4.10
C LYS A 74 -4.11 25.62 4.05
N ASP A 75 -3.26 25.20 4.96
CA ASP A 75 -1.85 25.66 5.09
C ASP A 75 -0.86 24.73 4.37
N GLY A 76 -1.38 23.83 3.52
CA GLY A 76 -0.57 23.05 2.60
C GLY A 76 -0.01 21.74 3.18
N ALA A 77 -0.38 21.30 4.36
CA ALA A 77 0.06 20.01 4.87
C ALA A 77 -0.69 18.86 4.15
N LEU A 78 0.01 17.77 3.80
CA LEU A 78 -0.62 16.54 3.32
C LEU A 78 -1.07 15.72 4.52
N VAL A 79 -2.36 15.38 4.56
CA VAL A 79 -3.02 14.58 5.60
C VAL A 79 -3.66 13.35 5.00
N VAL A 80 -3.81 12.30 5.81
CA VAL A 80 -4.38 11.02 5.37
C VAL A 80 -5.83 10.93 5.83
N ILE A 81 -6.76 11.14 4.90
CA ILE A 81 -8.21 11.11 5.13
C ILE A 81 -8.94 10.92 3.80
N HIS A 82 -10.01 10.11 3.78
CA HIS A 82 -10.74 9.79 2.56
C HIS A 82 -11.63 10.92 2.04
N ASP A 83 -12.54 11.42 2.89
CA ASP A 83 -13.56 12.37 2.46
C ASP A 83 -12.98 13.78 2.31
N ALA A 84 -13.51 14.58 1.39
CA ALA A 84 -13.18 16.01 1.29
C ALA A 84 -13.61 16.81 2.52
N THR A 85 -14.41 16.21 3.42
CA THR A 85 -14.87 16.81 4.68
C THR A 85 -14.43 15.97 5.88
N LEU A 86 -14.31 16.62 7.03
CA LEU A 86 -13.84 16.01 8.27
C LEU A 86 -14.97 15.33 9.09
N SER A 87 -16.24 15.52 8.71
CA SER A 87 -17.41 15.21 9.55
C SER A 87 -17.62 13.72 9.83
N ARG A 88 -17.41 12.83 8.83
CA ARG A 88 -17.73 11.42 8.99
C ARG A 88 -16.79 10.69 9.94
N THR A 89 -15.52 11.06 9.96
CA THR A 89 -14.47 10.32 10.68
C THR A 89 -13.78 11.13 11.77
N THR A 90 -14.34 12.30 12.14
CA THR A 90 -13.84 13.12 13.26
C THR A 90 -14.97 13.76 14.04
N ASP A 91 -14.63 14.35 15.19
CA ASP A 91 -15.51 15.15 16.02
C ASP A 91 -15.58 16.63 15.62
N VAL A 92 -15.28 16.97 14.36
CA VAL A 92 -15.16 18.36 13.87
C VAL A 92 -16.41 19.19 14.11
N GLU A 93 -17.60 18.60 14.03
CA GLU A 93 -18.88 19.26 14.27
C GLU A 93 -19.00 19.74 15.72
N GLN A 94 -18.38 19.05 16.67
CA GLN A 94 -18.34 19.42 18.09
C GLN A 94 -17.25 20.47 18.37
N VAL A 95 -16.08 20.31 17.75
CA VAL A 95 -14.91 21.18 17.98
C VAL A 95 -15.04 22.52 17.24
N PHE A 96 -15.69 22.51 16.06
CA PHE A 96 -15.86 23.69 15.20
C PHE A 96 -17.30 23.79 14.64
N PRO A 97 -18.32 23.95 15.45
CA PRO A 97 -19.73 23.85 15.04
C PRO A 97 -20.13 24.86 13.96
N ASP A 98 -19.52 26.04 13.95
CA ASP A 98 -19.90 27.15 13.04
C ASP A 98 -19.11 27.12 11.70
N ARG A 99 -18.38 26.06 11.40
CA ARG A 99 -17.49 26.00 10.23
C ARG A 99 -17.92 24.97 9.16
N SER A 100 -19.22 24.58 9.18
CA SER A 100 -19.78 23.75 8.09
C SER A 100 -19.47 24.35 6.70
N PRO A 101 -19.16 23.52 5.68
CA PRO A 101 -19.29 22.05 5.62
C PRO A 101 -18.03 21.27 6.03
N TRP A 102 -17.13 21.84 6.79
CA TRP A 102 -15.92 21.21 7.36
C TRP A 102 -15.00 20.57 6.33
N ARG A 103 -14.73 21.27 5.22
CA ARG A 103 -13.80 20.76 4.21
C ARG A 103 -12.37 20.70 4.75
N VAL A 104 -11.66 19.64 4.42
CA VAL A 104 -10.22 19.50 4.78
C VAL A 104 -9.42 20.74 4.35
N ALA A 105 -9.67 21.24 3.13
CA ALA A 105 -9.02 22.41 2.55
C ALA A 105 -9.29 23.75 3.29
N ASP A 106 -10.30 23.80 4.18
CA ASP A 106 -10.64 25.01 4.94
C ASP A 106 -9.96 25.05 6.31
N PHE A 107 -9.29 23.97 6.73
CA PHE A 107 -8.64 23.84 8.05
C PHE A 107 -7.13 23.75 7.90
N THR A 108 -6.42 24.40 8.82
CA THR A 108 -4.98 24.25 9.00
C THR A 108 -4.65 22.92 9.67
N LEU A 109 -3.43 22.44 9.51
CA LEU A 109 -2.96 21.23 10.21
C LEU A 109 -3.12 21.36 11.72
N ALA A 110 -2.83 22.55 12.28
CA ALA A 110 -2.98 22.80 13.72
C ALA A 110 -4.43 22.65 14.21
N GLU A 111 -5.41 23.03 13.39
CA GLU A 111 -6.83 22.83 13.68
C GLU A 111 -7.23 21.37 13.57
N ILE A 112 -6.82 20.68 12.49
CA ILE A 112 -7.10 19.24 12.29
C ILE A 112 -6.50 18.38 13.40
N ARG A 113 -5.34 18.73 13.93
CA ARG A 113 -4.71 18.04 15.07
C ARG A 113 -5.48 18.16 16.39
N ARG A 114 -6.48 19.01 16.49
CA ARG A 114 -7.36 19.08 17.66
C ARG A 114 -8.46 18.02 17.63
N LEU A 115 -8.75 17.46 16.46
CA LEU A 115 -9.87 16.55 16.25
C LEU A 115 -9.55 15.13 16.72
N ASP A 116 -10.57 14.45 17.24
CA ASP A 116 -10.55 13.02 17.50
C ASP A 116 -11.04 12.27 16.27
N ALA A 117 -10.15 11.46 15.69
CA ALA A 117 -10.43 10.64 14.52
C ALA A 117 -10.65 9.16 14.85
N GLY A 118 -10.83 8.82 16.15
CA GLY A 118 -10.96 7.43 16.59
C GLY A 118 -12.26 7.12 17.30
N SER A 119 -12.80 8.03 18.09
CA SER A 119 -14.00 7.78 18.93
C SER A 119 -15.26 7.44 18.15
N TRP A 120 -15.38 7.90 16.89
CA TRP A 120 -16.50 7.55 16.00
C TRP A 120 -16.55 6.07 15.69
N PHE A 121 -15.37 5.42 15.64
CA PHE A 121 -15.26 3.98 15.36
C PHE A 121 -15.51 3.15 16.63
N ALA A 122 -14.81 3.45 17.72
CA ALA A 122 -15.03 2.84 19.04
C ALA A 122 -14.33 3.62 20.15
N PRO A 123 -14.86 3.61 21.41
CA PRO A 123 -14.29 4.34 22.54
C PRO A 123 -12.82 4.03 22.85
N ARG A 124 -12.35 2.84 22.55
CA ARG A 124 -10.94 2.43 22.76
C ARG A 124 -9.94 3.21 21.87
N PHE A 125 -10.42 3.82 20.79
CA PHE A 125 -9.60 4.62 19.88
C PHE A 125 -9.69 6.12 20.15
N ARG A 126 -10.30 6.53 21.26
CA ARG A 126 -10.36 7.95 21.65
C ARG A 126 -8.96 8.55 21.66
N GLY A 127 -8.83 9.70 21.02
CA GLY A 127 -7.58 10.44 20.93
C GLY A 127 -6.72 10.08 19.72
N GLU A 128 -7.11 9.10 18.88
CA GLU A 128 -6.49 8.94 17.57
C GLU A 128 -6.66 10.24 16.77
N ARG A 129 -5.67 10.53 15.92
CA ARG A 129 -5.62 11.77 15.14
C ARG A 129 -5.67 11.47 13.66
N VAL A 130 -6.10 12.45 12.88
CA VAL A 130 -5.83 12.45 11.42
C VAL A 130 -4.32 12.59 11.24
N PRO A 131 -3.62 11.61 10.68
CA PRO A 131 -2.16 11.66 10.55
C PRO A 131 -1.77 12.54 9.36
N THR A 132 -0.59 13.12 9.43
CA THR A 132 0.08 13.65 8.25
C THR A 132 0.63 12.49 7.39
N LEU A 133 0.83 12.74 6.09
CA LEU A 133 1.51 11.77 5.23
C LEU A 133 2.91 11.42 5.79
N GLN A 134 3.66 12.38 6.33
CA GLN A 134 4.98 12.12 6.91
C GLN A 134 4.93 11.16 8.10
N GLU A 135 3.96 11.29 9.00
CA GLU A 135 3.79 10.37 10.14
C GLU A 135 3.42 8.96 9.65
N TYR A 136 2.59 8.89 8.62
CA TYR A 136 2.17 7.64 8.00
C TYR A 136 3.36 6.92 7.34
N LEU A 137 4.13 7.62 6.52
CA LEU A 137 5.34 7.09 5.86
C LEU A 137 6.38 6.59 6.88
N THR A 138 6.59 7.34 7.96
CA THR A 138 7.52 6.96 9.03
C THR A 138 7.11 5.65 9.71
N LEU A 139 5.80 5.45 9.93
CA LEU A 139 5.29 4.21 10.53
C LEU A 139 5.46 3.02 9.57
N LEU A 140 5.07 3.20 8.30
CA LEU A 140 5.17 2.14 7.29
C LEU A 140 6.62 1.69 7.06
N ASP A 141 7.56 2.64 7.05
CA ASP A 141 8.97 2.32 6.85
C ASP A 141 9.56 1.55 8.03
N ARG A 142 9.24 1.97 9.27
CA ARG A 142 9.61 1.23 10.48
C ARG A 142 9.09 -0.22 10.44
N ASP A 143 7.87 -0.42 9.97
CA ASP A 143 7.18 -1.71 9.96
C ASP A 143 7.43 -2.50 8.66
N GLN A 144 8.28 -1.97 7.76
CA GLN A 144 8.66 -2.55 6.46
C GLN A 144 7.44 -2.90 5.59
N GLN A 145 6.41 -2.04 5.62
CA GLN A 145 5.21 -2.17 4.81
C GLN A 145 5.31 -1.31 3.54
N GLY A 146 4.64 -1.74 2.48
CA GLY A 146 4.48 -0.99 1.24
C GLY A 146 3.25 -0.08 1.30
N LEU A 147 3.22 0.90 0.43
CA LEU A 147 2.15 1.91 0.33
C LEU A 147 1.53 1.93 -1.06
N LEU A 148 0.21 1.80 -1.11
CA LEU A 148 -0.65 2.16 -2.24
C LEU A 148 -1.32 3.50 -1.87
N LEU A 149 -0.75 4.62 -2.33
CA LEU A 149 -1.18 5.97 -2.01
C LEU A 149 -2.21 6.48 -3.02
N GLU A 150 -3.42 6.80 -2.58
CA GLU A 150 -4.39 7.47 -3.42
C GLU A 150 -4.25 9.01 -3.35
N LEU A 151 -4.06 9.66 -4.51
CA LEU A 151 -4.28 11.10 -4.66
C LEU A 151 -5.77 11.35 -4.75
N LYS A 152 -6.38 11.76 -3.61
CA LYS A 152 -7.82 11.93 -3.50
C LYS A 152 -8.26 13.28 -4.03
N GLN A 153 -9.21 13.27 -4.99
CA GLN A 153 -9.78 14.50 -5.57
C GLN A 153 -8.73 15.58 -5.88
N PRO A 154 -7.67 15.24 -6.68
CA PRO A 154 -6.54 16.14 -6.92
C PRO A 154 -6.94 17.46 -7.56
N GLU A 155 -8.09 17.52 -8.22
CA GLU A 155 -8.67 18.74 -8.80
C GLU A 155 -8.99 19.81 -7.75
N LEU A 156 -9.19 19.43 -6.48
CA LEU A 156 -9.37 20.37 -5.37
C LEU A 156 -8.04 20.99 -4.90
N TYR A 157 -6.91 20.39 -5.31
CA TYR A 157 -5.59 20.70 -4.76
C TYR A 157 -4.54 20.90 -5.88
N PRO A 158 -4.59 21.99 -6.66
CA PRO A 158 -3.65 22.21 -7.76
C PRO A 158 -2.19 22.01 -7.34
N GLY A 159 -1.45 21.14 -8.05
CA GLY A 159 -0.05 20.81 -7.79
C GLY A 159 0.17 19.80 -6.66
N VAL A 160 -0.87 19.10 -6.17
CA VAL A 160 -0.76 18.08 -5.12
C VAL A 160 0.12 16.90 -5.57
N GLU A 161 0.17 16.60 -6.87
CA GLU A 161 1.02 15.57 -7.46
C GLU A 161 2.49 15.85 -7.16
N LYS A 162 2.95 17.06 -7.51
CA LYS A 162 4.33 17.47 -7.22
C LYS A 162 4.61 17.52 -5.73
N GLN A 163 3.68 18.06 -4.95
CA GLN A 163 3.83 18.13 -3.50
C GLN A 163 3.96 16.74 -2.86
N THR A 164 3.19 15.76 -3.35
CA THR A 164 3.27 14.38 -2.88
C THR A 164 4.59 13.73 -3.27
N VAL A 165 5.06 13.91 -4.51
CA VAL A 165 6.37 13.42 -4.96
C VAL A 165 7.49 14.05 -4.11
N ASP A 166 7.48 15.36 -3.87
CA ASP A 166 8.47 16.06 -3.03
C ASP A 166 8.44 15.53 -1.57
N ALA A 167 7.25 15.22 -1.03
CA ALA A 167 7.11 14.66 0.32
C ALA A 167 7.67 13.24 0.41
N LEU A 168 7.41 12.40 -0.59
CA LEU A 168 7.96 11.05 -0.71
C LEU A 168 9.48 11.06 -0.83
N GLU A 169 10.03 11.97 -1.66
CA GLU A 169 11.48 12.13 -1.82
C GLU A 169 12.14 12.56 -0.50
N LYS A 170 11.58 13.56 0.17
CA LYS A 170 12.06 14.02 1.48
C LYS A 170 12.00 12.93 2.55
N ALA A 171 11.04 12.03 2.49
CA ALA A 171 10.89 10.91 3.40
C ALA A 171 11.79 9.70 3.05
N GLY A 172 12.54 9.74 1.93
CA GLY A 172 13.38 8.63 1.46
C GLY A 172 12.61 7.55 0.69
N TRP A 173 11.34 7.74 0.38
CA TRP A 173 10.48 6.75 -0.27
C TRP A 173 10.68 6.64 -1.80
N LEU A 174 11.56 7.45 -2.39
CA LEU A 174 11.91 7.38 -3.81
C LEU A 174 13.29 6.75 -4.05
N ASP A 175 13.82 6.04 -3.07
CA ASP A 175 15.01 5.21 -3.24
C ASP A 175 14.69 3.91 -4.02
N GLN A 176 15.73 3.21 -4.45
CA GLN A 176 15.59 1.99 -5.24
C GLN A 176 14.78 0.89 -4.54
N ALA A 177 14.89 0.76 -3.22
CA ALA A 177 14.20 -0.28 -2.46
C ALA A 177 12.68 -0.06 -2.43
N HIS A 178 12.23 1.19 -2.26
CA HIS A 178 10.83 1.54 -2.28
C HIS A 178 10.25 1.47 -3.70
N LEU A 179 10.95 2.04 -4.68
CA LEU A 179 10.51 2.03 -6.09
C LEU A 179 10.43 0.60 -6.67
N ALA A 180 11.30 -0.31 -6.22
CA ALA A 180 11.30 -1.69 -6.71
C ALA A 180 10.10 -2.54 -6.26
N GLY A 181 9.30 -2.11 -5.28
CA GLY A 181 8.15 -2.92 -4.85
C GLY A 181 7.54 -2.55 -3.50
N ARG A 182 7.63 -1.28 -3.07
CA ARG A 182 7.00 -0.80 -1.83
C ARG A 182 6.17 0.47 -2.00
N LEU A 183 6.11 1.06 -3.20
CA LEU A 183 5.37 2.29 -3.46
C LEU A 183 4.58 2.18 -4.76
N VAL A 184 3.30 2.50 -4.67
CA VAL A 184 2.40 2.74 -5.81
C VAL A 184 1.60 4.00 -5.53
N ILE A 185 1.41 4.86 -6.54
CA ILE A 185 0.49 6.00 -6.47
C ILE A 185 -0.70 5.71 -7.36
N GLN A 186 -1.92 5.81 -6.81
CA GLN A 186 -3.15 5.61 -7.56
C GLN A 186 -4.06 6.84 -7.52
N SER A 187 -4.95 6.96 -8.48
CA SER A 187 -5.98 8.00 -8.52
C SER A 187 -7.09 7.66 -9.51
N PHE A 188 -8.29 8.21 -9.28
CA PHE A 188 -9.35 8.28 -10.29
C PHE A 188 -9.07 9.32 -11.39
N SER A 189 -8.13 10.24 -11.15
CA SER A 189 -7.74 11.27 -12.12
C SER A 189 -6.60 10.79 -13.01
N ALA A 190 -6.90 10.51 -14.27
CA ALA A 190 -5.89 10.18 -15.28
C ALA A 190 -4.87 11.32 -15.46
N ASP A 191 -5.32 12.59 -15.32
CA ASP A 191 -4.42 13.75 -15.46
C ASP A 191 -3.44 13.85 -14.30
N ALA A 192 -3.88 13.55 -13.06
CA ALA A 192 -2.98 13.51 -11.92
C ALA A 192 -1.92 12.39 -12.07
N LEU A 193 -2.31 11.23 -12.59
CA LEU A 193 -1.37 10.14 -12.84
C LEU A 193 -0.37 10.47 -13.95
N ARG A 194 -0.81 11.12 -15.06
CA ARG A 194 0.11 11.60 -16.10
C ARG A 194 1.15 12.55 -15.51
N ARG A 195 0.72 13.54 -14.72
CA ARG A 195 1.64 14.49 -14.05
C ARG A 195 2.58 13.79 -13.09
N THR A 196 2.07 12.80 -12.32
CA THR A 196 2.91 12.00 -11.41
C THR A 196 3.97 11.23 -12.19
N HIS A 197 3.58 10.56 -13.27
CA HIS A 197 4.49 9.84 -14.15
C HIS A 197 5.53 10.78 -14.81
N GLU A 198 5.12 11.93 -15.31
CA GLU A 198 6.03 12.96 -15.86
C GLU A 198 7.04 13.47 -14.82
N LEU A 199 6.61 13.67 -13.57
CA LEU A 199 7.47 14.12 -12.46
C LEU A 199 8.45 13.04 -12.02
N ARG A 200 8.03 11.79 -11.98
CA ARG A 200 8.83 10.65 -11.50
C ARG A 200 8.45 9.35 -12.23
N PRO A 201 8.97 9.11 -13.43
CA PRO A 201 8.62 7.93 -14.25
C PRO A 201 8.91 6.57 -13.59
N ALA A 202 9.79 6.54 -12.57
CA ALA A 202 10.13 5.34 -11.84
C ALA A 202 9.09 4.94 -10.77
N VAL A 203 8.12 5.81 -10.44
CA VAL A 203 7.03 5.49 -9.52
C VAL A 203 5.97 4.69 -10.26
N VAL A 204 5.66 3.50 -9.75
CA VAL A 204 4.53 2.70 -10.25
C VAL A 204 3.23 3.45 -10.03
N THR A 205 2.40 3.57 -11.06
CA THR A 205 1.11 4.27 -10.97
C THR A 205 -0.06 3.36 -11.32
N GLY A 206 -1.22 3.58 -10.66
CA GLY A 206 -2.43 2.80 -10.84
C GLY A 206 -3.65 3.67 -11.13
N PHE A 207 -4.37 3.40 -12.21
CA PHE A 207 -5.63 4.10 -12.50
C PHE A 207 -6.80 3.40 -11.82
N LEU A 208 -7.50 4.13 -10.93
CA LEU A 208 -8.74 3.67 -10.31
C LEU A 208 -9.89 3.81 -11.30
N GLY A 209 -10.45 2.68 -11.72
CA GLY A 209 -11.57 2.61 -12.65
C GLY A 209 -11.39 1.53 -13.71
N SER A 210 -12.39 1.42 -14.59
CA SER A 210 -12.53 0.37 -15.60
C SER A 210 -12.58 0.98 -17.00
N PRO A 211 -11.44 1.50 -17.54
CA PRO A 211 -11.42 2.06 -18.88
C PRO A 211 -11.81 0.99 -19.93
N PRO A 212 -12.54 1.37 -21.01
CA PRO A 212 -12.84 0.45 -22.08
C PRO A 212 -11.58 -0.18 -22.67
N VAL A 213 -11.65 -1.46 -23.05
CA VAL A 213 -10.51 -2.21 -23.64
C VAL A 213 -9.86 -1.44 -24.80
N SER A 214 -10.66 -0.77 -25.64
CA SER A 214 -10.16 0.04 -26.75
C SER A 214 -9.27 1.22 -26.34
N ARG A 215 -9.34 1.64 -25.07
CA ARG A 215 -8.58 2.76 -24.54
C ARG A 215 -7.42 2.36 -23.61
N LEU A 216 -7.22 1.08 -23.33
CA LEU A 216 -6.17 0.63 -22.39
C LEU A 216 -4.77 1.16 -22.77
N LYS A 217 -4.45 1.22 -24.07
CA LYS A 217 -3.17 1.77 -24.55
C LYS A 217 -2.96 3.25 -24.22
N GLU A 218 -4.04 4.03 -24.07
CA GLU A 218 -3.94 5.43 -23.64
C GLU A 218 -3.53 5.54 -22.16
N TYR A 219 -4.03 4.62 -21.33
CA TYR A 219 -3.68 4.56 -19.90
C TYR A 219 -2.30 3.94 -19.70
N ALA A 220 -1.94 2.94 -20.48
CA ALA A 220 -0.63 2.31 -20.46
C ALA A 220 0.55 3.26 -20.77
N ALA A 221 0.28 4.46 -21.29
CA ALA A 221 1.32 5.47 -21.49
C ALA A 221 1.80 6.11 -20.16
N PHE A 222 1.05 5.95 -19.06
CA PHE A 222 1.35 6.59 -17.77
C PHE A 222 0.92 5.76 -16.56
N ALA A 223 0.26 4.62 -16.73
CA ALA A 223 -0.18 3.75 -15.65
C ALA A 223 0.35 2.34 -15.84
N ASP A 224 0.85 1.73 -14.77
CA ASP A 224 1.33 0.34 -14.69
C ASP A 224 0.22 -0.60 -14.20
N GLN A 225 -0.86 -0.05 -13.65
CA GLN A 225 -1.96 -0.81 -13.09
C GLN A 225 -3.31 -0.19 -13.47
N ILE A 226 -4.30 -1.04 -13.69
CA ILE A 226 -5.71 -0.69 -13.79
C ILE A 226 -6.39 -1.30 -12.57
N ASN A 227 -6.99 -0.45 -11.74
CA ASN A 227 -7.59 -0.84 -10.47
C ASN A 227 -9.12 -0.67 -10.56
N PRO A 228 -9.88 -1.67 -11.08
CA PRO A 228 -11.32 -1.61 -11.28
C PRO A 228 -12.12 -1.87 -10.00
N ASP A 229 -13.39 -1.39 -9.98
CA ASP A 229 -14.41 -1.93 -9.05
C ASP A 229 -14.55 -3.44 -9.29
N GLU A 230 -14.71 -4.22 -8.23
CA GLU A 230 -14.81 -5.68 -8.28
C GLU A 230 -15.94 -6.20 -9.19
N LYS A 231 -16.97 -5.38 -9.39
CA LYS A 231 -18.14 -5.67 -10.26
C LYS A 231 -17.78 -5.63 -11.74
N ASP A 232 -16.77 -4.86 -12.11
CA ASP A 232 -16.32 -4.70 -13.48
C ASP A 232 -15.27 -5.75 -13.89
N VAL A 233 -14.76 -6.54 -12.92
CA VAL A 233 -13.73 -7.54 -13.17
C VAL A 233 -14.34 -8.80 -13.80
N THR A 234 -13.94 -9.06 -15.03
CA THR A 234 -14.24 -10.31 -15.77
C THR A 234 -12.94 -10.92 -16.28
N TYR A 235 -12.95 -12.24 -16.55
CA TYR A 235 -11.78 -12.91 -17.15
C TYR A 235 -11.33 -12.23 -18.44
N ALA A 236 -12.26 -11.89 -19.32
CA ALA A 236 -11.94 -11.23 -20.59
C ALA A 236 -11.31 -9.85 -20.38
N TYR A 237 -11.77 -9.09 -19.36
CA TYR A 237 -11.21 -7.79 -19.05
C TYR A 237 -9.78 -7.90 -18.49
N VAL A 238 -9.57 -8.82 -17.54
CA VAL A 238 -8.22 -9.08 -16.98
C VAL A 238 -7.24 -9.49 -18.09
N GLN A 239 -7.63 -10.42 -18.96
CA GLN A 239 -6.77 -10.83 -20.08
C GLN A 239 -6.49 -9.68 -21.06
N ALA A 240 -7.46 -8.81 -21.32
CA ALA A 240 -7.27 -7.63 -22.14
C ALA A 240 -6.28 -6.63 -21.51
N VAL A 241 -6.38 -6.40 -20.20
CA VAL A 241 -5.42 -5.54 -19.45
C VAL A 241 -4.03 -6.15 -19.51
N HIS A 242 -3.87 -7.42 -19.17
CA HIS A 242 -2.57 -8.11 -19.19
C HIS A 242 -1.94 -8.21 -20.61
N SER A 243 -2.71 -8.03 -21.68
CA SER A 243 -2.19 -8.01 -23.04
C SER A 243 -1.55 -6.69 -23.47
N VAL A 244 -1.56 -5.68 -22.61
CA VAL A 244 -1.01 -4.35 -22.87
C VAL A 244 0.14 -4.08 -21.91
N ASP A 245 1.30 -3.70 -22.44
CA ASP A 245 2.45 -3.32 -21.63
C ASP A 245 2.31 -1.89 -21.12
N GLY A 246 2.63 -1.69 -19.85
CA GLY A 246 2.70 -0.39 -19.19
C GLY A 246 3.98 0.38 -19.49
N PRO A 247 4.21 1.52 -18.82
CA PRO A 247 5.37 2.39 -19.06
C PRO A 247 6.71 1.71 -18.78
N ASP A 248 6.73 0.73 -17.86
CA ASP A 248 7.93 -0.03 -17.49
C ASP A 248 8.21 -1.23 -18.44
N GLY A 249 7.40 -1.39 -19.49
CA GLY A 249 7.52 -2.47 -20.50
C GLY A 249 7.04 -3.83 -19.97
N LYS A 250 6.31 -3.88 -18.86
CA LYS A 250 5.69 -5.10 -18.34
C LYS A 250 4.17 -5.04 -18.53
N PRO A 251 3.50 -6.22 -18.59
CA PRO A 251 2.04 -6.25 -18.63
C PRO A 251 1.40 -5.41 -17.52
N LEU A 252 0.36 -4.64 -17.89
CA LEU A 252 -0.47 -3.93 -16.91
C LEU A 252 -1.03 -4.91 -15.89
N ARG A 253 -1.11 -4.50 -14.62
CA ARG A 253 -1.69 -5.29 -13.53
C ARG A 253 -3.14 -4.90 -13.27
N VAL A 254 -3.89 -5.81 -12.65
CA VAL A 254 -5.28 -5.59 -12.22
C VAL A 254 -5.40 -5.75 -10.70
N ASN A 255 -5.76 -4.68 -9.99
CA ASN A 255 -6.06 -4.76 -8.55
C ASN A 255 -7.52 -4.37 -8.29
N ALA A 256 -8.33 -5.34 -7.87
CA ALA A 256 -9.76 -5.14 -7.64
C ALA A 256 -10.06 -4.50 -6.29
N TRP A 257 -11.00 -3.54 -6.24
CA TRP A 257 -11.51 -2.89 -5.02
C TRP A 257 -13.03 -2.80 -5.04
N THR A 258 -13.75 -2.69 -3.91
CA THR A 258 -13.33 -3.07 -2.57
C THR A 258 -13.91 -4.46 -2.30
N VAL A 259 -13.06 -5.43 -2.03
CA VAL A 259 -13.45 -6.84 -1.93
C VAL A 259 -13.41 -7.26 -0.46
N ASP A 260 -14.58 -7.37 0.18
CA ASP A 260 -14.68 -7.58 1.62
C ASP A 260 -15.18 -8.96 2.05
N ASP A 261 -15.53 -9.83 1.09
CA ASP A 261 -15.91 -11.21 1.36
C ASP A 261 -15.00 -12.22 0.64
N LEU A 262 -14.84 -13.38 1.26
CA LEU A 262 -13.93 -14.41 0.79
C LEU A 262 -14.35 -15.01 -0.56
N THR A 263 -15.65 -15.15 -0.79
CA THR A 263 -16.17 -15.73 -2.05
C THR A 263 -15.78 -14.84 -3.24
N THR A 264 -15.99 -13.54 -3.10
CA THR A 264 -15.57 -12.55 -4.11
C THR A 264 -14.04 -12.53 -4.26
N ALA A 265 -13.28 -12.61 -3.16
CA ALA A 265 -11.83 -12.62 -3.24
C ALA A 265 -11.28 -13.84 -3.99
N VAL A 266 -11.79 -15.03 -3.70
CA VAL A 266 -11.45 -16.27 -4.44
C VAL A 266 -11.85 -16.14 -5.92
N ARG A 267 -13.00 -15.53 -6.20
CA ARG A 267 -13.41 -15.23 -7.59
C ARG A 267 -12.42 -14.28 -8.28
N MET A 268 -11.98 -13.20 -7.63
CA MET A 268 -11.00 -12.27 -8.19
C MET A 268 -9.67 -12.97 -8.51
N ALA A 269 -9.17 -13.79 -7.58
CA ALA A 269 -7.97 -14.60 -7.79
C ALA A 269 -8.15 -15.56 -8.98
N ALA A 270 -9.29 -16.26 -9.08
CA ALA A 270 -9.59 -17.17 -10.18
C ALA A 270 -9.73 -16.46 -11.54
N LEU A 271 -10.14 -15.19 -11.55
CA LEU A 271 -10.19 -14.36 -12.75
C LEU A 271 -8.81 -13.81 -13.15
N GLY A 272 -7.78 -13.98 -12.33
CA GLY A 272 -6.41 -13.56 -12.58
C GLY A 272 -6.10 -12.14 -12.10
N ALA A 273 -6.84 -11.59 -11.14
CA ALA A 273 -6.49 -10.31 -10.53
C ALA A 273 -5.13 -10.43 -9.79
N ASP A 274 -4.26 -9.45 -9.99
CA ASP A 274 -2.92 -9.40 -9.38
C ASP A 274 -2.95 -8.90 -7.94
N GLY A 275 -4.00 -8.15 -7.58
CA GLY A 275 -4.18 -7.63 -6.23
C GLY A 275 -5.64 -7.46 -5.84
N ILE A 276 -5.85 -7.41 -4.52
CA ILE A 276 -7.14 -7.26 -3.87
C ILE A 276 -7.03 -6.17 -2.81
N ILE A 277 -7.80 -5.10 -2.97
CA ILE A 277 -7.91 -4.00 -2.01
C ILE A 277 -9.15 -4.27 -1.15
N THR A 278 -8.97 -4.38 0.18
CA THR A 278 -10.01 -4.87 1.09
C THR A 278 -9.99 -4.17 2.45
N ASN A 279 -11.17 -3.98 3.04
CA ASN A 279 -11.33 -3.54 4.44
C ASN A 279 -11.07 -4.67 5.46
N ARG A 280 -11.03 -5.94 5.00
CA ARG A 280 -10.87 -7.15 5.83
C ARG A 280 -9.61 -7.94 5.45
N PRO A 281 -8.42 -7.32 5.56
CA PRO A 281 -7.19 -7.89 5.00
C PRO A 281 -6.79 -9.22 5.66
N ASP A 282 -7.12 -9.43 6.95
CA ASP A 282 -6.91 -10.67 7.68
C ASP A 282 -7.69 -11.84 7.08
N VAL A 283 -8.99 -11.63 6.80
CA VAL A 283 -9.89 -12.64 6.24
C VAL A 283 -9.48 -12.98 4.81
N ILE A 284 -9.25 -11.94 3.99
CA ILE A 284 -8.96 -12.13 2.56
C ILE A 284 -7.61 -12.80 2.36
N ARG A 285 -6.56 -12.35 3.07
CA ARG A 285 -5.24 -12.96 2.95
C ARG A 285 -5.26 -14.46 3.25
N ASN A 286 -5.90 -14.87 4.35
CA ASN A 286 -5.92 -16.27 4.77
C ASN A 286 -6.72 -17.17 3.80
N GLY A 287 -7.52 -16.59 2.91
CA GLY A 287 -8.34 -17.33 1.97
C GLY A 287 -7.84 -17.34 0.52
N VAL A 288 -6.85 -16.48 0.17
CA VAL A 288 -6.31 -16.40 -1.20
C VAL A 288 -4.81 -16.69 -1.30
N GLN A 289 -4.14 -16.97 -0.16
CA GLN A 289 -2.71 -17.31 -0.07
C GLN A 289 -2.49 -18.80 0.30
#